data_6cc1149f9b079e6ec1e72e22c027baf2
#
_entry.id   6cc1149f9b079e6ec1e72e22c027baf2
#
_cell.length_a   1.000
_cell.length_b   1.000
_cell.length_c   1.000
_cell.angle_alpha   90.00
_cell.angle_beta   90.00
_cell.angle_gamma   90.00
#
_symmetry.space_group_name_H-M   'P 1'
#
loop_
_entity.id
_entity.type
_entity.pdbx_description
1 polymer ?
#
loop_
_entity_poly.entity_id
_entity_poly.type
_entity_poly.pdbx_seq_one_letter_code
_entity_poly.pdbx_strand_id
1 'polypeptide(L)'
;MMHLKGGRLAVAAAVVGVASILIAGCGQQQAAGNASAASKPKTSTTTSTPAPQTVSYNWEVVNGGNSQHPDWPFFSEDGKNPMPATITLPANATVTLTIKNYDDGGGTVPATYAKVSGTVGNTETVNGTQESSFKASGAIAHTFTVSGLGLNIPLPAATDQGSTVVPSVTVVTFKTPAKAGTYSWQCYQPCGTGSAGWGGPMITPGWMMGTLQIQ
;
A
#
# COMPACT_ATOMS: atom_id res chain seq x y z
N MET A 1 -23.41 34.77 -31.41
CA MET A 1 -22.67 36.03 -31.21
C MET A 1 -22.76 36.40 -29.74
N MET A 2 -21.75 36.11 -28.97
CA MET A 2 -21.52 36.78 -27.69
C MET A 2 -20.05 36.57 -27.27
N HIS A 3 -19.39 37.68 -26.99
CA HIS A 3 -17.95 37.84 -26.89
C HIS A 3 -17.33 37.33 -25.60
N LEU A 4 -16.17 36.70 -25.76
CA LEU A 4 -15.20 36.44 -24.70
C LEU A 4 -14.64 37.76 -24.11
N LYS A 5 -14.46 37.78 -22.77
CA LYS A 5 -13.51 38.69 -22.13
C LYS A 5 -12.52 37.88 -21.31
N GLY A 6 -11.28 37.92 -21.74
CA GLY A 6 -10.14 37.38 -21.03
C GLY A 6 -9.77 38.27 -19.84
N GLY A 7 -9.32 37.62 -18.76
CA GLY A 7 -8.67 38.22 -17.61
C GLY A 7 -7.32 37.54 -17.39
N ARG A 8 -6.24 38.27 -17.67
CA ARG A 8 -4.85 37.89 -17.26
C ARG A 8 -4.64 38.33 -15.84
N LEU A 9 -4.28 37.42 -14.96
CA LEU A 9 -3.71 37.76 -13.65
C LEU A 9 -2.21 37.46 -13.66
N ALA A 10 -1.46 38.46 -13.27
CA ALA A 10 -0.01 38.48 -13.21
C ALA A 10 0.52 37.75 -11.97
N VAL A 11 1.61 37.02 -12.18
CA VAL A 11 2.38 36.35 -11.13
C VAL A 11 3.39 37.33 -10.58
N ALA A 12 3.37 37.60 -9.28
CA ALA A 12 4.42 38.31 -8.57
C ALA A 12 5.37 37.33 -7.89
N ALA A 13 6.63 37.36 -8.31
CA ALA A 13 7.72 36.61 -7.69
C ALA A 13 8.26 37.42 -6.51
N ALA A 14 8.30 36.83 -5.33
CA ALA A 14 9.03 37.36 -4.18
C ALA A 14 10.30 36.56 -3.95
N VAL A 15 11.44 37.21 -4.14
CA VAL A 15 12.78 36.73 -3.80
C VAL A 15 13.03 37.16 -2.35
N VAL A 16 13.35 36.22 -1.48
CA VAL A 16 13.86 36.53 -0.13
C VAL A 16 15.27 35.96 0.04
N GLY A 17 16.17 36.85 0.37
CA GLY A 17 17.60 36.67 0.39
C GLY A 17 18.13 35.85 1.56
N VAL A 18 19.29 35.25 1.28
CA VAL A 18 20.17 34.51 2.17
C VAL A 18 20.97 35.49 3.03
N ALA A 19 20.96 35.35 4.34
CA ALA A 19 21.90 36.00 5.25
C ALA A 19 22.87 34.94 5.80
N SER A 20 24.09 34.99 5.34
CA SER A 20 25.23 34.24 5.88
C SER A 20 25.81 34.97 7.09
N ILE A 21 25.93 34.30 8.22
CA ILE A 21 26.69 34.80 9.36
C ILE A 21 27.92 33.91 9.54
N LEU A 22 29.08 34.46 9.19
CA LEU A 22 30.40 33.94 9.54
C LEU A 22 30.78 34.48 10.93
N ILE A 23 31.04 33.62 11.89
CA ILE A 23 31.72 33.97 13.13
C ILE A 23 33.05 33.25 13.15
N ALA A 24 34.10 34.03 12.89
CA ALA A 24 35.48 33.65 13.15
C ALA A 24 35.82 34.02 14.59
N GLY A 25 36.28 33.06 15.36
CA GLY A 25 36.82 33.26 16.70
C GLY A 25 38.14 32.52 16.83
N CYS A 26 39.24 33.29 16.74
CA CYS A 26 40.61 32.88 17.04
C CYS A 26 40.90 32.92 18.55
N GLY A 27 41.73 31.97 19.00
CA GLY A 27 42.67 32.23 20.08
C GLY A 27 42.46 31.43 21.38
N GLN A 28 43.28 30.48 21.71
CA GLN A 28 44.51 30.57 22.47
C GLN A 28 44.99 29.19 22.90
N GLN A 29 46.25 28.98 22.72
CA GLN A 29 47.06 27.89 23.27
C GLN A 29 47.21 28.04 24.79
N GLN A 30 47.11 26.96 25.57
CA GLN A 30 48.14 26.60 26.52
C GLN A 30 47.88 25.31 27.32
N ALA A 31 48.93 24.55 27.44
CA ALA A 31 49.40 23.73 28.56
C ALA A 31 48.93 22.28 28.70
N ALA A 32 49.95 21.46 28.65
CA ALA A 32 49.95 20.03 28.94
C ALA A 32 49.33 19.64 30.28
N GLY A 33 48.43 18.68 30.23
CA GLY A 33 47.94 17.96 31.38
C GLY A 33 47.61 16.54 30.94
N ASN A 34 48.45 15.57 31.29
CA ASN A 34 48.17 14.17 31.16
C ASN A 34 46.91 13.83 31.94
N ALA A 35 45.80 13.64 31.26
CA ALA A 35 44.60 13.04 31.81
C ALA A 35 44.25 11.84 30.95
N SER A 36 44.38 10.66 31.52
CA SER A 36 43.95 9.38 31.01
C SER A 36 42.49 9.52 30.55
N ALA A 37 42.27 9.54 29.20
CA ALA A 37 40.95 9.59 28.64
C ALA A 37 40.31 8.19 28.83
N ALA A 38 39.45 8.11 29.84
CA ALA A 38 38.49 7.00 29.96
C ALA A 38 37.62 6.97 28.71
N SER A 39 37.86 6.01 27.86
CA SER A 39 37.02 5.74 26.66
C SER A 39 35.59 5.47 27.13
N LYS A 40 34.68 6.41 26.89
CA LYS A 40 33.26 6.17 27.05
C LYS A 40 32.87 4.97 26.17
N PRO A 41 32.27 3.91 26.72
CA PRO A 41 31.82 2.81 25.89
C PRO A 41 30.79 3.34 24.88
N LYS A 42 31.10 3.22 23.59
CA LYS A 42 30.13 3.39 22.53
C LYS A 42 29.09 2.30 22.71
N THR A 43 27.91 2.65 23.23
CA THR A 43 26.76 1.76 23.27
C THR A 43 26.36 1.54 21.79
N SER A 44 26.84 0.44 21.23
CA SER A 44 26.36 -0.05 19.93
C SER A 44 24.94 -0.53 20.16
N THR A 45 23.96 0.25 19.76
CA THR A 45 22.57 -0.19 19.69
C THR A 45 22.51 -1.24 18.57
N THR A 46 22.67 -2.51 18.92
CA THR A 46 22.41 -3.62 18.02
C THR A 46 20.92 -3.64 17.77
N THR A 47 20.48 -3.13 16.62
CA THR A 47 19.11 -3.35 16.13
C THR A 47 18.98 -4.82 15.81
N SER A 48 18.42 -5.60 16.73
CA SER A 48 18.18 -7.02 16.52
C SER A 48 17.11 -7.17 15.42
N THR A 49 17.42 -7.95 14.40
CA THR A 49 16.42 -8.38 13.40
C THR A 49 15.36 -9.21 14.15
N PRO A 50 14.06 -8.93 13.97
CA PRO A 50 12.99 -9.74 14.56
C PRO A 50 13.14 -11.22 14.20
N ALA A 51 12.81 -12.10 15.15
CA ALA A 51 12.80 -13.54 14.89
C ALA A 51 11.76 -13.87 13.79
N PRO A 52 12.03 -14.88 12.93
CA PRO A 52 11.05 -15.34 11.94
C PRO A 52 9.75 -15.77 12.62
N GLN A 53 8.62 -15.35 12.10
CA GLN A 53 7.30 -15.69 12.62
C GLN A 53 6.33 -16.04 11.47
N THR A 54 5.27 -16.76 11.80
CA THR A 54 4.19 -17.07 10.84
C THR A 54 2.91 -16.44 11.37
N VAL A 55 2.21 -15.71 10.52
CA VAL A 55 0.94 -15.04 10.85
C VAL A 55 -0.08 -15.27 9.74
N SER A 56 -1.35 -15.21 10.11
CA SER A 56 -2.45 -15.36 9.15
C SER A 56 -3.47 -14.26 9.33
N TYR A 57 -3.98 -13.76 8.21
CA TYR A 57 -5.01 -12.72 8.14
C TYR A 57 -6.16 -13.18 7.25
N ASN A 58 -7.36 -12.77 7.62
CA ASN A 58 -8.57 -12.96 6.80
C ASN A 58 -9.13 -11.59 6.47
N TRP A 59 -9.24 -11.29 5.19
CA TRP A 59 -9.82 -10.05 4.70
C TRP A 59 -10.99 -10.34 3.77
N GLU A 60 -11.78 -9.32 3.54
CA GLU A 60 -12.87 -9.34 2.58
C GLU A 60 -12.73 -8.12 1.65
N VAL A 61 -13.15 -8.26 0.40
CA VAL A 61 -13.46 -7.12 -0.45
C VAL A 61 -14.98 -7.05 -0.52
N VAL A 62 -15.50 -5.96 0.00
CA VAL A 62 -16.93 -5.69 0.05
C VAL A 62 -17.30 -4.79 -1.10
N ASN A 63 -18.32 -5.18 -1.87
CA ASN A 63 -18.93 -4.34 -2.88
C ASN A 63 -20.19 -3.70 -2.29
N GLY A 64 -20.33 -2.38 -2.43
CA GLY A 64 -21.51 -1.67 -1.92
C GLY A 64 -21.29 -0.80 -0.69
N GLY A 65 -20.06 -0.45 -0.39
CA GLY A 65 -19.70 0.67 0.48
C GLY A 65 -20.34 0.72 1.87
N ASN A 66 -20.26 1.88 2.48
CA ASN A 66 -20.92 2.21 3.72
C ASN A 66 -22.05 3.24 3.50
N SER A 67 -22.70 3.69 4.57
CA SER A 67 -23.81 4.67 4.48
C SER A 67 -23.43 6.02 3.85
N GLN A 68 -22.14 6.37 3.83
CA GLN A 68 -21.65 7.61 3.22
C GLN A 68 -21.30 7.42 1.74
N HIS A 69 -20.87 6.23 1.37
CA HIS A 69 -20.40 5.89 0.01
C HIS A 69 -20.95 4.50 -0.37
N PRO A 70 -22.25 4.37 -0.67
CA PRO A 70 -22.88 3.06 -0.86
C PRO A 70 -22.35 2.26 -2.05
N ASP A 71 -21.75 2.93 -3.03
CA ASP A 71 -21.27 2.31 -4.28
C ASP A 71 -19.74 2.11 -4.30
N TRP A 72 -19.05 2.34 -3.17
CA TRP A 72 -17.60 2.23 -3.15
C TRP A 72 -17.15 0.87 -2.64
N PRO A 73 -16.36 0.11 -3.41
CA PRO A 73 -15.74 -1.11 -2.89
C PRO A 73 -14.61 -0.77 -1.90
N PHE A 74 -14.35 -1.69 -0.98
CA PHE A 74 -13.27 -1.54 0.00
C PHE A 74 -12.75 -2.89 0.50
N PHE A 75 -11.47 -2.90 0.92
CA PHE A 75 -10.92 -3.98 1.72
C PHE A 75 -11.37 -3.84 3.18
N SER A 76 -11.59 -4.96 3.86
CA SER A 76 -12.13 -5.02 5.22
C SER A 76 -11.58 -6.21 5.99
N GLU A 77 -11.46 -6.07 7.32
CA GLU A 77 -11.21 -7.19 8.24
C GLU A 77 -12.50 -7.74 8.86
N ASP A 78 -13.56 -6.96 8.89
CA ASP A 78 -14.84 -7.29 9.56
C ASP A 78 -16.04 -7.37 8.61
N GLY A 79 -15.82 -7.15 7.31
CA GLY A 79 -16.86 -7.13 6.28
C GLY A 79 -17.79 -5.92 6.34
N LYS A 80 -17.50 -4.91 7.17
CA LYS A 80 -18.40 -3.77 7.42
C LYS A 80 -17.73 -2.41 7.26
N ASN A 81 -16.47 -2.33 7.66
CA ASN A 81 -15.71 -1.09 7.68
C ASN A 81 -14.50 -1.18 6.76
N PRO A 82 -14.14 -0.10 6.06
CA PRO A 82 -12.88 -0.04 5.34
C PRO A 82 -11.69 -0.33 6.26
N MET A 83 -10.60 -0.85 5.68
CA MET A 83 -9.34 -1.04 6.37
C MET A 83 -8.85 0.25 7.00
N PRO A 84 -8.02 0.19 8.07
CA PRO A 84 -7.25 1.34 8.51
C PRO A 84 -6.42 1.91 7.35
N ALA A 85 -6.27 3.23 7.29
CA ALA A 85 -5.42 3.89 6.28
C ALA A 85 -3.98 3.35 6.26
N THR A 86 -3.53 2.81 7.41
CA THR A 86 -2.25 2.10 7.56
C THR A 86 -2.51 0.70 8.08
N ILE A 87 -2.18 -0.29 7.26
CA ILE A 87 -2.15 -1.71 7.64
C ILE A 87 -0.76 -2.01 8.21
N THR A 88 -0.69 -2.77 9.30
CA THR A 88 0.58 -3.14 9.92
C THR A 88 0.80 -4.64 9.84
N LEU A 89 1.98 -5.03 9.33
CA LEU A 89 2.43 -6.43 9.31
C LEU A 89 3.78 -6.55 10.03
N PRO A 90 4.03 -7.69 10.68
CA PRO A 90 5.32 -7.92 11.35
C PRO A 90 6.46 -8.06 10.34
N ALA A 91 7.64 -7.58 10.72
CA ALA A 91 8.87 -7.81 9.96
C ALA A 91 9.34 -9.26 10.08
N ASN A 92 10.08 -9.75 9.07
CA ASN A 92 10.63 -11.10 9.01
C ASN A 92 9.57 -12.21 9.20
N ALA A 93 8.36 -11.98 8.67
CA ALA A 93 7.25 -12.91 8.82
C ALA A 93 6.92 -13.64 7.52
N THR A 94 6.44 -14.87 7.67
CA THR A 94 5.69 -15.57 6.63
C THR A 94 4.21 -15.27 6.87
N VAL A 95 3.59 -14.56 5.95
CA VAL A 95 2.19 -14.13 6.02
C VAL A 95 1.35 -15.03 5.13
N THR A 96 0.31 -15.64 5.71
CA THR A 96 -0.77 -16.27 4.94
C THR A 96 -1.97 -15.32 4.95
N LEU A 97 -2.42 -14.91 3.78
CA LEU A 97 -3.55 -14.00 3.62
C LEU A 97 -4.66 -14.71 2.85
N THR A 98 -5.83 -14.78 3.46
CA THR A 98 -7.06 -15.23 2.81
C THR A 98 -7.93 -14.02 2.51
N ILE A 99 -8.31 -13.82 1.25
CA ILE A 99 -9.19 -12.73 0.83
C ILE A 99 -10.45 -13.32 0.19
N LYS A 100 -11.61 -12.96 0.72
CA LYS A 100 -12.92 -13.24 0.10
C LYS A 100 -13.36 -12.00 -0.68
N ASN A 101 -13.44 -12.12 -1.98
CA ASN A 101 -13.93 -11.02 -2.81
C ASN A 101 -15.41 -11.24 -3.14
N TYR A 102 -16.24 -10.28 -2.75
CA TYR A 102 -17.70 -10.28 -3.00
C TYR A 102 -18.10 -9.39 -4.20
N ASP A 103 -17.14 -8.74 -4.86
CA ASP A 103 -17.40 -7.97 -6.07
C ASP A 103 -17.41 -8.90 -7.29
N ASP A 104 -18.53 -8.98 -8.00
CA ASP A 104 -18.74 -9.75 -9.22
C ASP A 104 -18.36 -8.97 -10.50
N GLY A 105 -17.98 -7.69 -10.36
CA GLY A 105 -17.54 -6.82 -11.44
C GLY A 105 -16.09 -7.10 -11.85
N GLY A 106 -15.86 -7.74 -13.00
CA GLY A 106 -14.53 -7.88 -13.58
C GLY A 106 -14.22 -6.74 -14.54
N GLY A 107 -13.05 -6.12 -14.40
CA GLY A 107 -12.56 -5.06 -15.28
C GLY A 107 -11.35 -5.46 -16.12
N THR A 108 -10.71 -4.46 -16.71
CA THR A 108 -9.45 -4.64 -17.46
C THR A 108 -8.30 -4.06 -16.66
N VAL A 109 -7.27 -4.87 -16.42
CA VAL A 109 -6.02 -4.47 -15.79
C VAL A 109 -4.87 -4.54 -16.80
N PRO A 110 -3.80 -3.75 -16.65
CA PRO A 110 -2.56 -4.00 -17.37
C PRO A 110 -2.07 -5.42 -17.13
N ALA A 111 -1.52 -6.07 -18.15
CA ALA A 111 -1.11 -7.49 -18.10
C ALA A 111 -0.15 -7.83 -16.93
N THR A 112 0.62 -6.85 -16.46
CA THR A 112 1.48 -7.00 -15.29
C THR A 112 0.69 -7.27 -14.01
N TYR A 113 -0.47 -6.62 -13.85
CA TYR A 113 -1.33 -6.79 -12.67
C TYR A 113 -2.28 -7.99 -12.77
N ALA A 114 -2.31 -8.66 -13.91
CA ALA A 114 -2.98 -9.94 -14.07
C ALA A 114 -2.12 -11.14 -13.67
N LYS A 115 -0.85 -10.92 -13.29
CA LYS A 115 0.10 -11.95 -12.87
C LYS A 115 0.30 -11.90 -11.36
N VAL A 116 0.34 -13.06 -10.73
CA VAL A 116 0.73 -13.19 -9.32
C VAL A 116 2.23 -12.95 -9.20
N SER A 117 2.65 -12.11 -8.26
CA SER A 117 4.07 -11.87 -7.99
C SER A 117 4.34 -11.59 -6.52
N GLY A 118 5.59 -11.85 -6.08
CA GLY A 118 6.03 -11.60 -4.70
C GLY A 118 5.46 -12.57 -3.65
N THR A 119 4.64 -13.53 -4.07
CA THR A 119 4.13 -14.63 -3.24
C THR A 119 5.11 -15.80 -3.28
N VAL A 120 4.96 -16.75 -2.38
CA VAL A 120 5.73 -18.00 -2.41
C VAL A 120 5.38 -18.77 -3.70
N GLY A 121 6.38 -19.00 -4.55
CA GLY A 121 6.20 -19.64 -5.85
C GLY A 121 5.60 -18.74 -6.93
N ASN A 122 5.34 -17.46 -6.66
CA ASN A 122 4.59 -16.55 -7.54
C ASN A 122 3.23 -17.15 -7.98
N THR A 123 2.56 -17.77 -7.03
CA THR A 123 1.23 -18.37 -7.20
C THR A 123 0.30 -17.96 -6.07
N GLU A 124 -0.98 -18.12 -6.31
CA GLU A 124 -2.05 -18.05 -5.32
C GLU A 124 -3.01 -19.23 -5.52
N THR A 125 -3.84 -19.50 -4.52
CA THR A 125 -4.90 -20.51 -4.64
C THR A 125 -6.23 -19.77 -4.70
N VAL A 126 -6.99 -19.97 -5.79
CA VAL A 126 -8.32 -19.39 -5.95
C VAL A 126 -9.36 -20.50 -5.98
N ASN A 127 -10.29 -20.47 -5.03
CA ASN A 127 -11.33 -21.50 -4.89
C ASN A 127 -10.77 -22.95 -4.91
N GLY A 128 -9.59 -23.14 -4.31
CA GLY A 128 -8.90 -24.43 -4.26
C GLY A 128 -7.99 -24.74 -5.45
N THR A 129 -7.97 -23.92 -6.50
CA THR A 129 -7.12 -24.10 -7.68
C THR A 129 -5.91 -23.18 -7.62
N GLN A 130 -4.72 -23.72 -7.87
CA GLN A 130 -3.49 -22.91 -7.92
C GLN A 130 -3.39 -22.16 -9.25
N GLU A 131 -3.16 -20.85 -9.15
CA GLU A 131 -3.07 -19.93 -10.28
C GLU A 131 -1.79 -19.09 -10.19
N SER A 132 -1.24 -18.71 -11.33
CA SER A 132 -0.09 -17.78 -11.43
C SER A 132 -0.41 -16.54 -12.26
N SER A 133 -1.51 -16.56 -12.99
CA SER A 133 -1.99 -15.45 -13.81
C SER A 133 -3.44 -15.64 -14.21
N PHE A 134 -4.08 -14.54 -14.56
CA PHE A 134 -5.47 -14.47 -15.01
C PHE A 134 -5.58 -13.77 -16.35
N LYS A 135 -6.76 -13.85 -16.97
CA LYS A 135 -7.07 -13.00 -18.12
C LYS A 135 -7.09 -11.54 -17.66
N ALA A 136 -6.38 -10.66 -18.37
CA ALA A 136 -6.30 -9.24 -18.03
C ALA A 136 -7.63 -8.47 -18.23
N SER A 137 -8.61 -9.06 -18.90
CA SER A 137 -9.92 -8.44 -19.15
C SER A 137 -11.04 -9.36 -18.67
N GLY A 138 -11.92 -8.80 -17.85
CA GLY A 138 -13.16 -9.41 -17.39
C GLY A 138 -13.03 -10.44 -16.26
N ALA A 139 -11.81 -10.79 -15.83
CA ALA A 139 -11.63 -11.84 -14.83
C ALA A 139 -11.25 -11.29 -13.44
N ILE A 140 -10.68 -10.09 -13.38
CA ILE A 140 -10.13 -9.50 -12.16
C ILE A 140 -11.02 -8.35 -11.71
N ALA A 141 -11.59 -8.45 -10.51
CA ALA A 141 -12.36 -7.37 -9.90
C ALA A 141 -11.45 -6.36 -9.21
N HIS A 142 -10.43 -6.83 -8.50
CA HIS A 142 -9.50 -6.00 -7.75
C HIS A 142 -8.07 -6.55 -7.78
N THR A 143 -7.12 -5.77 -7.27
CA THR A 143 -5.78 -6.28 -6.92
C THR A 143 -5.38 -5.75 -5.55
N PHE A 144 -4.63 -6.54 -4.79
CA PHE A 144 -3.86 -6.03 -3.66
C PHE A 144 -2.38 -5.99 -4.07
N THR A 145 -1.90 -4.79 -4.35
CA THR A 145 -0.56 -4.61 -4.92
C THR A 145 0.29 -3.71 -4.03
N VAL A 146 1.47 -4.19 -3.64
CA VAL A 146 2.50 -3.44 -2.92
C VAL A 146 3.74 -3.38 -3.80
N SER A 147 3.79 -2.40 -4.70
CA SER A 147 4.84 -2.31 -5.72
C SER A 147 6.25 -2.26 -5.13
N GLY A 148 6.43 -1.58 -3.99
CA GLY A 148 7.71 -1.51 -3.29
C GLY A 148 8.22 -2.84 -2.71
N LEU A 149 7.36 -3.87 -2.64
CA LEU A 149 7.70 -5.24 -2.27
C LEU A 149 7.67 -6.20 -3.46
N GLY A 150 7.34 -5.73 -4.66
CA GLY A 150 7.08 -6.58 -5.82
C GLY A 150 5.88 -7.52 -5.64
N LEU A 151 5.01 -7.25 -4.65
CA LEU A 151 3.83 -8.06 -4.36
C LEU A 151 2.66 -7.61 -5.22
N ASN A 152 2.05 -8.55 -5.92
CA ASN A 152 0.79 -8.36 -6.64
C ASN A 152 -0.09 -9.59 -6.49
N ILE A 153 -1.29 -9.40 -5.97
CA ILE A 153 -2.31 -10.42 -5.73
C ILE A 153 -3.55 -10.00 -6.53
N PRO A 154 -3.76 -10.57 -7.74
CA PRO A 154 -5.02 -10.39 -8.45
C PRO A 154 -6.17 -11.03 -7.68
N LEU A 155 -7.33 -10.39 -7.64
CA LEU A 155 -8.52 -10.90 -7.00
C LEU A 155 -9.60 -11.12 -8.06
N PRO A 156 -9.87 -12.38 -8.44
CA PRO A 156 -10.91 -12.70 -9.40
C PRO A 156 -12.28 -12.25 -8.92
N ALA A 157 -13.15 -11.93 -9.88
CA ALA A 157 -14.51 -11.57 -9.61
C ALA A 157 -15.26 -12.70 -8.89
N ALA A 158 -16.19 -12.33 -8.02
CA ALA A 158 -17.16 -13.24 -7.42
C ALA A 158 -18.10 -13.82 -8.51
N THR A 159 -18.88 -14.82 -8.15
CA THR A 159 -19.88 -15.37 -9.05
C THR A 159 -21.27 -14.88 -8.62
N ASP A 160 -21.92 -14.12 -9.49
CA ASP A 160 -23.32 -13.76 -9.33
C ASP A 160 -24.22 -14.99 -9.67
N GLN A 161 -25.04 -15.40 -8.71
CA GLN A 161 -26.05 -16.45 -8.88
C GLN A 161 -27.48 -15.88 -8.81
N GLY A 162 -27.63 -14.59 -9.15
CA GLY A 162 -28.89 -13.87 -9.19
C GLY A 162 -29.32 -13.32 -7.83
N SER A 163 -29.72 -14.14 -6.88
CA SER A 163 -30.11 -13.69 -5.53
C SER A 163 -28.98 -13.73 -4.52
N THR A 164 -27.83 -14.30 -4.89
CA THR A 164 -26.69 -14.53 -3.99
C THR A 164 -25.39 -14.35 -4.75
N VAL A 165 -24.46 -13.61 -4.18
CA VAL A 165 -23.08 -13.52 -4.66
C VAL A 165 -22.25 -14.56 -3.91
N VAL A 166 -21.60 -15.47 -4.66
CA VAL A 166 -20.66 -16.43 -4.11
C VAL A 166 -19.26 -15.83 -4.23
N PRO A 167 -18.58 -15.55 -3.10
CA PRO A 167 -17.29 -14.88 -3.14
C PRO A 167 -16.23 -15.74 -3.82
N SER A 168 -15.33 -15.11 -4.53
CA SER A 168 -14.05 -15.68 -4.91
C SER A 168 -13.13 -15.69 -3.70
N VAL A 169 -12.53 -16.83 -3.37
CA VAL A 169 -11.64 -16.99 -2.21
C VAL A 169 -10.21 -17.16 -2.68
N THR A 170 -9.39 -16.15 -2.44
CA THR A 170 -7.95 -16.15 -2.77
C THR A 170 -7.13 -16.41 -1.51
N VAL A 171 -6.22 -17.38 -1.54
CA VAL A 171 -5.26 -17.68 -0.47
C VAL A 171 -3.85 -17.53 -1.01
N VAL A 172 -3.06 -16.69 -0.36
CA VAL A 172 -1.65 -16.48 -0.71
C VAL A 172 -0.74 -16.60 0.51
N THR A 173 0.52 -16.94 0.25
CA THR A 173 1.59 -16.87 1.24
C THR A 173 2.72 -15.99 0.68
N PHE A 174 3.20 -15.03 1.46
CA PHE A 174 4.33 -14.19 1.10
C PHE A 174 5.21 -13.91 2.32
N LYS A 175 6.41 -13.35 2.08
CA LYS A 175 7.34 -13.00 3.15
C LYS A 175 7.47 -11.49 3.27
N THR A 176 7.39 -10.97 4.50
CA THR A 176 7.71 -9.59 4.77
C THR A 176 9.22 -9.39 4.91
N PRO A 177 9.75 -8.20 4.55
CA PRO A 177 11.15 -7.87 4.79
C PRO A 177 11.54 -8.01 6.25
N ALA A 178 12.80 -8.39 6.51
CA ALA A 178 13.36 -8.41 7.86
C ALA A 178 13.57 -7.00 8.43
N LYS A 179 13.72 -6.00 7.56
CA LYS A 179 13.87 -4.59 7.93
C LYS A 179 12.51 -3.91 7.93
N ALA A 180 12.20 -3.19 8.99
CA ALA A 180 11.04 -2.31 9.06
C ALA A 180 11.01 -1.29 7.92
N GLY A 181 9.84 -0.96 7.45
CA GLY A 181 9.66 -0.03 6.35
C GLY A 181 8.21 0.34 6.10
N THR A 182 8.01 1.38 5.31
CA THR A 182 6.68 1.87 4.94
C THR A 182 6.54 1.80 3.43
N TYR A 183 5.43 1.24 2.97
CA TYR A 183 5.13 0.98 1.57
C TYR A 183 3.72 1.46 1.27
N SER A 184 3.45 1.83 0.00
CA SER A 184 2.09 2.06 -0.45
C SER A 184 1.50 0.77 -1.00
N TRP A 185 0.22 0.51 -0.73
CA TRP A 185 -0.56 -0.50 -1.42
C TRP A 185 -1.69 0.15 -2.22
N GLN A 186 -2.09 -0.48 -3.32
CA GLN A 186 -3.17 0.02 -4.17
C GLN A 186 -3.80 -1.10 -5.00
N CYS A 187 -5.10 -0.95 -5.28
CA CYS A 187 -5.78 -1.68 -6.33
C CYS A 187 -5.41 -1.08 -7.70
N TYR A 188 -5.06 -1.92 -8.66
CA TYR A 188 -4.75 -1.49 -10.04
C TYR A 188 -5.83 -1.88 -11.06
N GLN A 189 -6.97 -2.37 -10.59
CA GLN A 189 -8.19 -2.43 -11.36
C GLN A 189 -8.96 -1.11 -11.11
N PRO A 190 -9.32 -0.32 -12.13
CA PRO A 190 -10.10 0.91 -11.95
C PRO A 190 -11.51 0.59 -11.44
N CYS A 191 -11.71 0.63 -10.12
CA CYS A 191 -12.96 0.28 -9.43
C CYS A 191 -13.56 1.46 -8.67
N GLY A 192 -13.18 2.68 -9.04
CA GLY A 192 -13.63 3.90 -8.38
C GLY A 192 -14.59 4.73 -9.21
N THR A 193 -14.74 5.99 -8.82
CA THR A 193 -15.62 6.96 -9.48
C THR A 193 -14.97 7.70 -10.64
N GLY A 194 -15.79 8.40 -11.42
CA GLY A 194 -15.36 9.12 -12.61
C GLY A 194 -15.25 8.23 -13.84
N SER A 195 -15.13 8.84 -15.02
CA SER A 195 -15.14 8.13 -16.31
C SER A 195 -13.99 7.14 -16.50
N ALA A 196 -12.88 7.33 -15.78
CA ALA A 196 -11.72 6.45 -15.83
C ALA A 196 -11.65 5.47 -14.64
N GLY A 197 -12.61 5.53 -13.68
CA GLY A 197 -12.66 4.65 -12.51
C GLY A 197 -11.53 4.83 -11.48
N TRP A 198 -10.79 5.94 -11.52
CA TRP A 198 -9.66 6.19 -10.61
C TRP A 198 -9.96 7.18 -9.47
N GLY A 199 -11.21 7.65 -9.33
CA GLY A 199 -11.64 8.53 -8.25
C GLY A 199 -12.22 7.76 -7.05
N GLY A 200 -12.71 8.50 -6.05
CA GLY A 200 -13.40 7.92 -4.89
C GLY A 200 -12.53 6.95 -4.09
N PRO A 201 -12.90 5.66 -4.00
CA PRO A 201 -12.17 4.68 -3.19
C PRO A 201 -10.71 4.50 -3.63
N MET A 202 -10.39 4.77 -4.91
CA MET A 202 -9.05 4.61 -5.45
C MET A 202 -8.05 5.67 -4.97
N ILE A 203 -8.53 6.75 -4.38
CA ILE A 203 -7.73 7.86 -3.83
C ILE A 203 -8.01 8.12 -2.35
N THR A 204 -8.83 7.29 -1.72
CA THR A 204 -9.18 7.41 -0.30
C THR A 204 -8.46 6.32 0.51
N PRO A 205 -7.52 6.71 1.41
CA PRO A 205 -6.78 5.74 2.21
C PRO A 205 -7.68 4.85 3.06
N GLY A 206 -7.38 3.55 3.07
CA GLY A 206 -8.15 2.52 3.75
C GLY A 206 -9.19 1.84 2.88
N TRP A 207 -9.54 2.41 1.71
CA TRP A 207 -10.51 1.81 0.78
C TRP A 207 -9.83 0.89 -0.23
N MET A 208 -9.37 1.44 -1.37
CA MET A 208 -8.67 0.72 -2.43
C MET A 208 -7.21 1.11 -2.55
N MET A 209 -6.72 1.85 -1.60
CA MET A 209 -5.32 2.23 -1.45
C MET A 209 -5.00 2.58 0.00
N GLY A 210 -3.72 2.60 0.34
CA GLY A 210 -3.29 2.97 1.68
C GLY A 210 -1.80 2.76 1.89
N THR A 211 -1.44 2.71 3.17
CA THR A 211 -0.06 2.46 3.62
C THR A 211 0.04 1.06 4.20
N LEU A 212 1.12 0.36 3.90
CA LEU A 212 1.54 -0.88 4.55
C LEU A 212 2.80 -0.59 5.36
N GLN A 213 2.73 -0.77 6.67
CA GLN A 213 3.87 -0.63 7.57
C GLN A 213 4.38 -2.00 7.99
N ILE A 214 5.67 -2.24 7.79
CA ILE A 214 6.39 -3.43 8.28
C ILE A 214 7.15 -3.02 9.53
N GLN A 215 6.91 -3.72 10.67
CA GLN A 215 7.55 -3.40 11.96
C GLN A 215 7.78 -4.64 12.84
#